data_43f9435c91b5c44ee9e2b09ba9553073
#
_entry.id   43f9435c91b5c44ee9e2b09ba9553073
#
_cell.length_a   1.000
_cell.length_b   1.000
_cell.length_c   1.000
_cell.angle_alpha   90.00
_cell.angle_beta   90.00
_cell.angle_gamma   90.00
#
_symmetry.space_group_name_H-M   'P 1'
#
loop_
_entity.id
_entity.type
_entity.pdbx_description
1 polymer ?
#
loop_
_entity_poly.entity_id
_entity_poly.type
_entity_poly.pdbx_seq_one_letter_code
_entity_poly.pdbx_strand_id
1 'polypeptide(L)'
;RSVEDCALVFDAIRGPDGFDPTVRDLPFNWDGDRSPSGLRIGYLKSGFEAERENKELDDAVLATLCGLGADLVPFELPEGLPYGAMRIILQAEAAAAFDELTRSGRVDEIERSSWPNTFRQARLIPAVEYIQANRVRTLAMAAMHEAMREIDVFVTPSYADNVLLLTNLTGHPTVVVPNGFTEAGTPVSISFVGKLWGEAEALAVAKAYQDATGFHTRIPPGFA
;
A
#
# COMPACT_ATOMS: atom_id res chain seq x y z
N ARG A 1 -11.59 0.51 -12.98
CA ARG A 1 -10.21 0.65 -13.48
C ARG A 1 -9.62 2.02 -13.17
N SER A 2 -10.45 2.93 -12.75
CA SER A 2 -10.07 4.28 -12.34
C SER A 2 -10.05 4.43 -10.83
N VAL A 3 -9.53 5.55 -10.34
CA VAL A 3 -9.56 5.88 -8.91
C VAL A 3 -10.99 6.13 -8.45
N GLU A 4 -11.84 6.69 -9.32
CA GLU A 4 -13.27 6.85 -9.05
C GLU A 4 -13.97 5.51 -8.84
N ASP A 5 -13.67 4.50 -9.66
CA ASP A 5 -14.21 3.14 -9.45
C ASP A 5 -13.79 2.59 -8.09
N CYS A 6 -12.52 2.83 -7.68
CA CYS A 6 -12.04 2.43 -6.37
C CYS A 6 -12.81 3.12 -5.25
N ALA A 7 -13.06 4.43 -5.36
CA ALA A 7 -13.82 5.18 -4.38
C ALA A 7 -15.28 4.70 -4.28
N LEU A 8 -15.94 4.45 -5.42
CA LEU A 8 -17.31 3.93 -5.45
C LEU A 8 -17.42 2.54 -4.83
N VAL A 9 -16.48 1.64 -5.15
CA VAL A 9 -16.46 0.29 -4.55
C VAL A 9 -16.17 0.37 -3.05
N PHE A 10 -15.17 1.18 -2.65
CA PHE A 10 -14.84 1.35 -1.24
C PHE A 10 -16.04 1.88 -0.45
N ASP A 11 -16.74 2.91 -0.95
CA ASP A 11 -17.93 3.45 -0.29
C ASP A 11 -19.06 2.40 -0.14
N ALA A 12 -19.19 1.51 -1.11
CA ALA A 12 -20.20 0.47 -1.06
C ALA A 12 -19.90 -0.67 -0.08
N ILE A 13 -18.60 -0.95 0.20
CA ILE A 13 -18.18 -2.09 1.03
C ILE A 13 -17.70 -1.69 2.43
N ARG A 14 -17.44 -0.40 2.68
CA ARG A 14 -17.02 0.07 4.01
C ARG A 14 -18.20 0.06 5.01
N GLY A 15 -17.85 0.07 6.28
CA GLY A 15 -18.82 0.18 7.37
C GLY A 15 -19.20 -1.17 7.96
N PRO A 16 -19.85 -1.16 9.12
CA PRO A 16 -20.16 -2.36 9.88
C PRO A 16 -21.27 -3.19 9.20
N ASP A 17 -21.03 -4.47 9.06
CA ASP A 17 -21.99 -5.46 8.57
C ASP A 17 -22.68 -6.26 9.71
N GLY A 18 -22.27 -6.01 10.95
CA GLY A 18 -22.74 -6.71 12.14
C GLY A 18 -22.00 -8.01 12.46
N PHE A 19 -21.07 -8.45 11.62
CA PHE A 19 -20.29 -9.68 11.84
C PHE A 19 -18.87 -9.39 12.34
N ASP A 20 -18.21 -8.37 11.81
CA ASP A 20 -16.85 -7.99 12.22
C ASP A 20 -16.89 -6.84 13.26
N PRO A 21 -16.60 -7.14 14.55
CA PRO A 21 -16.60 -6.13 15.61
C PRO A 21 -15.44 -5.13 15.53
N THR A 22 -14.46 -5.36 14.65
CA THR A 22 -13.28 -4.47 14.47
C THR A 22 -13.54 -3.33 13.49
N VAL A 23 -14.57 -3.44 12.66
CA VAL A 23 -14.96 -2.40 11.70
C VAL A 23 -15.44 -1.14 12.42
N ARG A 24 -15.07 0.01 11.89
CA ARG A 24 -15.47 1.33 12.40
C ARG A 24 -16.44 1.99 11.42
N ASP A 25 -17.50 2.57 11.95
CA ASP A 25 -18.41 3.42 11.18
C ASP A 25 -17.86 4.86 11.18
N LEU A 26 -17.08 5.18 10.16
CA LEU A 26 -16.46 6.50 9.98
C LEU A 26 -16.97 7.12 8.68
N PRO A 27 -17.13 8.44 8.60
CA PRO A 27 -17.52 9.11 7.37
C PRO A 27 -16.44 8.97 6.30
N PHE A 28 -16.87 8.79 5.06
CA PHE A 28 -16.01 8.81 3.89
C PHE A 28 -16.40 10.02 3.03
N ASN A 29 -15.67 11.11 3.22
CA ASN A 29 -15.96 12.40 2.56
C ASN A 29 -15.01 12.59 1.37
N TRP A 30 -15.06 11.66 0.41
CA TRP A 30 -14.24 11.76 -0.78
C TRP A 30 -14.80 12.82 -1.74
N ASP A 31 -13.91 13.72 -2.17
CA ASP A 31 -14.15 14.71 -3.22
C ASP A 31 -13.16 14.45 -4.36
N GLY A 32 -13.69 13.97 -5.49
CA GLY A 32 -12.89 13.64 -6.67
C GLY A 32 -12.31 14.86 -7.39
N ASP A 33 -12.82 16.06 -7.13
CA ASP A 33 -12.34 17.31 -7.72
C ASP A 33 -11.38 18.08 -6.78
N ARG A 34 -11.08 17.50 -5.62
CA ARG A 34 -10.18 18.11 -4.64
C ARG A 34 -8.77 18.26 -5.21
N SER A 35 -8.28 19.51 -5.24
CA SER A 35 -6.92 19.82 -5.67
C SER A 35 -5.88 19.30 -4.67
N PRO A 36 -4.73 18.76 -5.13
CA PRO A 36 -3.59 18.45 -4.26
C PRO A 36 -3.00 19.68 -3.55
N SER A 37 -3.24 20.90 -4.06
CA SER A 37 -2.66 22.16 -3.56
C SER A 37 -3.02 22.50 -2.11
N GLY A 38 -3.97 21.85 -1.51
CA GLY A 38 -4.35 22.06 -0.09
C GLY A 38 -3.87 20.96 0.84
N LEU A 39 -3.14 19.98 0.30
CA LEU A 39 -2.64 18.83 1.05
C LEU A 39 -1.12 18.91 1.23
N ARG A 40 -0.65 18.48 2.38
CA ARG A 40 0.78 18.29 2.65
C ARG A 40 1.17 16.90 2.19
N ILE A 41 1.91 16.83 1.08
CA ILE A 41 2.26 15.58 0.43
C ILE A 41 3.74 15.27 0.68
N GLY A 42 4.00 14.18 1.39
CA GLY A 42 5.34 13.63 1.54
C GLY A 42 5.78 12.86 0.29
N TYR A 43 7.08 12.81 0.02
CA TYR A 43 7.64 11.82 -0.90
C TYR A 43 8.69 10.97 -0.17
N LEU A 44 8.63 9.66 -0.31
CA LEU A 44 9.58 8.75 0.35
C LEU A 44 10.97 8.95 -0.26
N LYS A 45 11.80 9.74 0.41
CA LYS A 45 13.10 10.17 -0.10
C LYS A 45 13.99 8.97 -0.44
N SER A 46 14.17 8.02 0.47
CA SER A 46 14.96 6.80 0.23
C SER A 46 14.48 6.02 -0.99
N GLY A 47 13.16 5.93 -1.20
CA GLY A 47 12.56 5.23 -2.33
C GLY A 47 12.82 5.90 -3.67
N PHE A 48 12.79 7.25 -3.72
CA PHE A 48 13.06 8.02 -4.94
C PHE A 48 14.56 8.20 -5.22
N GLU A 49 15.42 8.22 -4.21
CA GLU A 49 16.89 8.29 -4.39
C GLU A 49 17.51 6.95 -4.77
N ALA A 50 16.84 5.83 -4.55
CA ALA A 50 17.35 4.52 -4.90
C ALA A 50 17.44 4.33 -6.42
N GLU A 51 18.55 3.74 -6.88
CA GLU A 51 18.71 3.32 -8.29
C GLU A 51 17.75 2.15 -8.59
N ARG A 52 16.93 2.32 -9.63
CA ARG A 52 15.88 1.38 -10.01
C ARG A 52 15.69 1.37 -11.53
N GLU A 53 15.19 0.27 -12.05
CA GLU A 53 14.94 0.09 -13.49
C GLU A 53 14.04 1.19 -14.10
N ASN A 54 13.04 1.67 -13.33
CA ASN A 54 12.05 2.64 -13.82
C ASN A 54 12.18 4.02 -13.15
N LYS A 55 13.39 4.37 -12.71
CA LYS A 55 13.63 5.60 -11.96
C LYS A 55 13.14 6.87 -12.68
N GLU A 56 13.31 6.97 -13.99
CA GLU A 56 12.82 8.11 -14.76
C GLU A 56 11.31 8.27 -14.70
N LEU A 57 10.55 7.16 -14.72
CA LEU A 57 9.10 7.19 -14.56
C LEU A 57 8.71 7.61 -13.15
N ASP A 58 9.43 7.11 -12.14
CA ASP A 58 9.18 7.47 -10.75
C ASP A 58 9.50 8.95 -10.50
N ASP A 59 10.62 9.46 -10.99
CA ASP A 59 11.02 10.88 -10.85
C ASP A 59 10.00 11.82 -11.52
N ALA A 60 9.43 11.43 -12.67
CA ALA A 60 8.40 12.19 -13.37
C ALA A 60 7.10 12.38 -12.55
N VAL A 61 6.84 11.49 -11.57
CA VAL A 61 5.70 11.63 -10.65
C VAL A 61 5.82 12.89 -9.82
N LEU A 62 7.01 13.15 -9.25
CA LEU A 62 7.23 14.33 -8.41
C LEU A 62 7.03 15.62 -9.21
N ALA A 63 7.55 15.66 -10.44
CA ALA A 63 7.33 16.80 -11.34
C ALA A 63 5.85 17.01 -11.68
N THR A 64 5.11 15.93 -11.92
CA THR A 64 3.67 15.97 -12.19
C THR A 64 2.90 16.52 -10.99
N LEU A 65 3.16 16.03 -9.78
CA LEU A 65 2.52 16.50 -8.56
C LEU A 65 2.82 17.98 -8.27
N CYS A 66 4.07 18.41 -8.45
CA CYS A 66 4.42 19.84 -8.37
C CYS A 66 3.66 20.68 -9.40
N GLY A 67 3.52 20.19 -10.63
CA GLY A 67 2.73 20.84 -11.68
C GLY A 67 1.23 20.96 -11.34
N LEU A 68 0.70 20.08 -10.52
CA LEU A 68 -0.67 20.11 -9.98
C LEU A 68 -0.80 21.02 -8.75
N GLY A 69 0.28 21.70 -8.33
CA GLY A 69 0.30 22.61 -7.20
C GLY A 69 0.52 21.95 -5.85
N ALA A 70 1.00 20.69 -5.83
CA ALA A 70 1.38 20.03 -4.58
C ALA A 70 2.64 20.66 -3.99
N ASP A 71 2.64 20.85 -2.67
CA ASP A 71 3.82 21.19 -1.89
C ASP A 71 4.44 19.88 -1.35
N LEU A 72 5.53 19.43 -2.01
CA LEU A 72 6.17 18.17 -1.71
C LEU A 72 7.24 18.34 -0.63
N VAL A 73 7.14 17.55 0.43
CA VAL A 73 8.12 17.53 1.52
C VAL A 73 8.81 16.15 1.59
N PRO A 74 10.12 16.08 1.90
CA PRO A 74 10.77 14.79 2.08
C PRO A 74 10.16 14.04 3.27
N PHE A 75 9.93 12.75 3.09
CA PHE A 75 9.41 11.83 4.09
C PHE A 75 10.32 10.61 4.17
N GLU A 76 10.53 10.11 5.38
CA GLU A 76 11.24 8.86 5.63
C GLU A 76 10.42 7.96 6.55
N LEU A 77 10.53 6.65 6.33
CA LEU A 77 9.93 5.68 7.23
C LEU A 77 10.60 5.75 8.61
N PRO A 78 9.85 5.49 9.70
CA PRO A 78 10.43 5.43 11.03
C PRO A 78 11.58 4.43 11.09
N GLU A 79 12.68 4.80 11.72
CA GLU A 79 13.86 3.96 11.90
C GLU A 79 13.84 3.17 13.22
N GLY A 80 14.78 2.24 13.36
CA GLY A 80 15.05 1.54 14.63
C GLY A 80 14.09 0.39 14.95
N LEU A 81 13.16 0.04 14.08
CA LEU A 81 12.25 -1.09 14.25
C LEU A 81 12.63 -2.27 13.34
N PRO A 82 12.55 -3.51 13.84
CA PRO A 82 12.87 -4.70 13.06
C PRO A 82 11.72 -5.09 12.12
N TYR A 83 11.43 -4.29 11.11
CA TYR A 83 10.31 -4.49 10.19
C TYR A 83 10.26 -5.89 9.59
N GLY A 84 11.42 -6.43 9.20
CA GLY A 84 11.51 -7.78 8.66
C GLY A 84 11.00 -8.88 9.61
N ALA A 85 11.13 -8.68 10.92
CA ALA A 85 10.63 -9.62 11.93
C ALA A 85 9.10 -9.66 11.98
N MET A 86 8.41 -8.57 11.64
CA MET A 86 6.94 -8.56 11.61
C MET A 86 6.35 -9.45 10.50
N ARG A 87 7.15 -9.88 9.51
CA ARG A 87 6.68 -10.79 8.45
C ARG A 87 6.12 -12.10 8.98
N ILE A 88 6.58 -12.54 10.16
CA ILE A 88 6.04 -13.77 10.79
C ILE A 88 4.55 -13.65 11.14
N ILE A 89 4.02 -12.43 11.33
CA ILE A 89 2.59 -12.21 11.54
C ILE A 89 1.82 -12.67 10.30
N LEU A 90 2.19 -12.15 9.13
CA LEU A 90 1.59 -12.57 7.85
C LEU A 90 1.70 -14.08 7.65
N GLN A 91 2.88 -14.65 7.92
CA GLN A 91 3.13 -16.07 7.69
C GLN A 91 2.27 -16.95 8.62
N ALA A 92 2.18 -16.60 9.91
CA ALA A 92 1.39 -17.35 10.88
C ALA A 92 -0.12 -17.24 10.60
N GLU A 93 -0.60 -16.04 10.31
CA GLU A 93 -2.02 -15.79 10.00
C GLU A 93 -2.43 -16.46 8.68
N ALA A 94 -1.59 -16.40 7.64
CA ALA A 94 -1.83 -17.11 6.39
C ALA A 94 -1.83 -18.63 6.59
N ALA A 95 -0.91 -19.19 7.38
CA ALA A 95 -0.90 -20.62 7.69
C ALA A 95 -2.14 -21.05 8.49
N ALA A 96 -2.67 -20.19 9.35
CA ALA A 96 -3.93 -20.43 10.05
C ALA A 96 -5.14 -20.37 9.11
N ALA A 97 -5.20 -19.35 8.24
CA ALA A 97 -6.28 -19.19 7.26
C ALA A 97 -6.36 -20.35 6.25
N PHE A 98 -5.19 -20.88 5.83
CA PHE A 98 -5.09 -21.99 4.87
C PHE A 98 -4.76 -23.35 5.55
N ASP A 99 -5.14 -23.53 6.83
CA ASP A 99 -4.84 -24.75 7.59
C ASP A 99 -5.50 -25.99 6.98
N GLU A 100 -6.77 -25.91 6.59
CA GLU A 100 -7.49 -27.02 5.96
C GLU A 100 -6.85 -27.42 4.62
N LEU A 101 -6.51 -26.45 3.78
CA LEU A 101 -5.83 -26.67 2.51
C LEU A 101 -4.48 -27.37 2.72
N THR A 102 -3.74 -26.98 3.77
CA THR A 102 -2.45 -27.55 4.10
C THR A 102 -2.58 -28.97 4.65
N ARG A 103 -3.54 -29.23 5.57
CA ARG A 103 -3.75 -30.56 6.20
C ARG A 103 -4.31 -31.59 5.23
N SER A 104 -5.16 -31.17 4.30
CA SER A 104 -5.71 -32.08 3.28
C SER A 104 -4.70 -32.49 2.21
N GLY A 105 -3.51 -31.87 2.17
CA GLY A 105 -2.51 -32.07 1.12
C GLY A 105 -2.80 -31.33 -0.19
N ARG A 106 -3.97 -30.73 -0.34
CA ARG A 106 -4.34 -29.96 -1.55
C ARG A 106 -3.48 -28.73 -1.78
N VAL A 107 -2.74 -28.30 -0.77
CA VAL A 107 -1.73 -27.23 -0.90
C VAL A 107 -0.69 -27.52 -1.99
N ASP A 108 -0.47 -28.79 -2.34
CA ASP A 108 0.44 -29.21 -3.42
C ASP A 108 -0.14 -28.98 -4.83
N GLU A 109 -1.44 -28.67 -4.94
CA GLU A 109 -2.09 -28.24 -6.19
C GLU A 109 -1.70 -26.79 -6.58
N ILE A 110 -1.11 -26.03 -5.66
CA ILE A 110 -0.65 -24.66 -5.92
C ILE A 110 0.70 -24.71 -6.64
N GLU A 111 0.64 -24.53 -7.96
CA GLU A 111 1.85 -24.52 -8.79
C GLU A 111 2.57 -23.16 -8.79
N ARG A 112 3.88 -23.19 -9.06
CA ARG A 112 4.73 -22.00 -9.28
C ARG A 112 4.66 -20.96 -8.16
N SER A 113 4.56 -21.42 -6.91
CA SER A 113 4.45 -20.56 -5.73
C SER A 113 5.31 -21.08 -4.57
N SER A 114 5.85 -20.19 -3.76
CA SER A 114 6.53 -20.53 -2.50
C SER A 114 5.55 -20.70 -1.32
N TRP A 115 4.29 -20.34 -1.48
CA TRP A 115 3.30 -20.35 -0.40
C TRP A 115 3.07 -21.73 0.22
N PRO A 116 3.02 -22.84 -0.52
CA PRO A 116 2.90 -24.18 0.09
C PRO A 116 3.93 -24.44 1.18
N ASN A 117 5.19 -24.11 0.91
CA ASN A 117 6.26 -24.28 1.90
C ASN A 117 6.14 -23.24 3.03
N THR A 118 5.76 -22.02 2.74
CA THR A 118 5.52 -20.98 3.74
C THR A 118 4.43 -21.41 4.73
N PHE A 119 3.30 -21.93 4.27
CA PHE A 119 2.23 -22.42 5.15
C PHE A 119 2.71 -23.57 6.05
N ARG A 120 3.50 -24.51 5.53
CA ARG A 120 4.06 -25.62 6.34
C ARG A 120 5.06 -25.12 7.39
N GLN A 121 5.98 -24.24 7.01
CA GLN A 121 7.02 -23.70 7.89
C GLN A 121 6.42 -22.80 8.98
N ALA A 122 5.43 -21.98 8.64
CA ALA A 122 4.80 -21.06 9.56
C ALA A 122 4.07 -21.76 10.73
N ARG A 123 3.71 -23.04 10.56
CA ARG A 123 3.17 -23.88 11.66
C ARG A 123 4.19 -24.15 12.77
N LEU A 124 5.47 -23.92 12.52
CA LEU A 124 6.56 -24.10 13.48
C LEU A 124 6.97 -22.80 14.18
N ILE A 125 6.30 -21.68 13.88
CA ILE A 125 6.55 -20.41 14.56
C ILE A 125 6.07 -20.54 16.02
N PRO A 126 6.96 -20.33 17.02
CA PRO A 126 6.55 -20.34 18.42
C PRO A 126 5.55 -19.22 18.71
N ALA A 127 4.54 -19.49 19.54
CA ALA A 127 3.55 -18.50 19.94
C ALA A 127 4.18 -17.24 20.56
N VAL A 128 5.29 -17.40 21.29
CA VAL A 128 6.03 -16.29 21.90
C VAL A 128 6.53 -15.32 20.82
N GLU A 129 7.08 -15.82 19.72
CA GLU A 129 7.60 -15.00 18.62
C GLU A 129 6.48 -14.24 17.90
N TYR A 130 5.34 -14.88 17.68
CA TYR A 130 4.16 -14.24 17.13
C TYR A 130 3.64 -13.09 18.03
N ILE A 131 3.59 -13.31 19.35
CA ILE A 131 3.19 -12.30 20.32
C ILE A 131 4.19 -11.14 20.34
N GLN A 132 5.50 -11.42 20.31
CA GLN A 132 6.52 -10.35 20.26
C GLN A 132 6.45 -9.56 18.97
N ALA A 133 6.22 -10.20 17.82
CA ALA A 133 6.04 -9.49 16.55
C ALA A 133 4.82 -8.54 16.58
N ASN A 134 3.72 -8.94 17.21
CA ASN A 134 2.56 -8.06 17.40
C ASN A 134 2.85 -6.87 18.33
N ARG A 135 3.74 -7.03 19.33
CA ARG A 135 4.21 -5.90 20.14
C ARG A 135 5.04 -4.91 19.31
N VAL A 136 5.94 -5.42 18.45
CA VAL A 136 6.70 -4.59 17.50
C VAL A 136 5.74 -3.89 16.53
N ARG A 137 4.70 -4.57 16.04
CA ARG A 137 3.67 -3.96 15.21
C ARG A 137 3.00 -2.78 15.90
N THR A 138 2.66 -2.90 17.19
CA THR A 138 2.08 -1.80 17.96
C THR A 138 3.03 -0.59 18.03
N LEU A 139 4.33 -0.81 18.24
CA LEU A 139 5.33 0.25 18.20
C LEU A 139 5.44 0.88 16.79
N ALA A 140 5.37 0.06 15.74
CA ALA A 140 5.40 0.53 14.36
C ALA A 140 4.17 1.41 14.03
N MET A 141 2.98 1.04 14.53
CA MET A 141 1.76 1.87 14.38
C MET A 141 1.93 3.24 15.03
N ALA A 142 2.47 3.31 16.25
CA ALA A 142 2.73 4.56 16.94
C ALA A 142 3.80 5.41 16.21
N ALA A 143 4.88 4.78 15.74
CA ALA A 143 5.94 5.45 15.02
C ALA A 143 5.46 6.01 13.67
N MET A 144 4.66 5.25 12.91
CA MET A 144 4.04 5.74 11.67
C MET A 144 3.06 6.89 11.91
N HIS A 145 2.25 6.81 12.97
CA HIS A 145 1.35 7.91 13.33
C HIS A 145 2.12 9.20 13.57
N GLU A 146 3.24 9.14 14.31
CA GLU A 146 4.08 10.29 14.57
C GLU A 146 4.78 10.79 13.31
N ALA A 147 5.35 9.90 12.49
CA ALA A 147 6.02 10.28 11.24
C ALA A 147 5.06 10.98 10.26
N MET A 148 3.81 10.52 10.19
CA MET A 148 2.80 11.10 9.30
C MET A 148 2.03 12.27 9.93
N ARG A 149 2.38 12.75 11.13
CA ARG A 149 1.64 13.81 11.80
C ARG A 149 1.50 15.07 10.95
N GLU A 150 2.56 15.44 10.26
CA GLU A 150 2.68 16.69 9.51
C GLU A 150 2.38 16.55 8.01
N ILE A 151 2.06 15.36 7.50
CA ILE A 151 1.69 15.11 6.10
C ILE A 151 0.35 14.39 6.03
N ASP A 152 -0.39 14.55 4.96
CA ASP A 152 -1.70 13.92 4.76
C ASP A 152 -1.58 12.63 3.95
N VAL A 153 -0.71 12.65 2.94
CA VAL A 153 -0.41 11.53 2.04
C VAL A 153 1.09 11.52 1.78
N PHE A 154 1.69 10.36 1.58
CA PHE A 154 3.00 10.31 0.95
C PHE A 154 2.98 9.47 -0.31
N VAL A 155 3.80 9.86 -1.29
CA VAL A 155 4.01 9.14 -2.54
C VAL A 155 5.30 8.33 -2.47
N THR A 156 5.28 7.14 -3.05
CA THR A 156 6.43 6.24 -3.09
C THR A 156 6.40 5.36 -4.34
N PRO A 157 7.55 5.06 -4.94
CA PRO A 157 7.63 3.98 -5.91
C PRO A 157 7.06 2.70 -5.30
N SER A 158 6.25 1.97 -6.07
CA SER A 158 5.67 0.72 -5.57
C SER A 158 6.77 -0.28 -5.23
N TYR A 159 6.61 -0.99 -4.12
CA TYR A 159 7.60 -1.93 -3.56
C TYR A 159 8.92 -1.31 -3.08
N ALA A 160 8.98 0.02 -2.89
CA ALA A 160 10.15 0.64 -2.27
C ALA A 160 10.26 0.25 -0.79
N ASP A 161 11.48 -0.02 -0.34
CA ASP A 161 11.82 -0.33 1.05
C ASP A 161 10.88 -1.36 1.71
N ASN A 162 10.42 -1.07 2.93
CA ASN A 162 9.45 -1.89 3.67
C ASN A 162 8.02 -1.32 3.63
N VAL A 163 7.71 -0.39 2.71
CA VAL A 163 6.40 0.29 2.67
C VAL A 163 5.25 -0.71 2.63
N LEU A 164 5.31 -1.67 1.69
CA LEU A 164 4.23 -2.65 1.53
C LEU A 164 4.00 -3.47 2.81
N LEU A 165 5.07 -3.95 3.45
CA LEU A 165 4.97 -4.70 4.70
C LEU A 165 4.41 -3.82 5.82
N LEU A 166 4.93 -2.60 5.93
CA LEU A 166 4.57 -1.68 6.99
C LEU A 166 3.11 -1.22 6.88
N THR A 167 2.67 -0.78 5.71
CA THR A 167 1.29 -0.29 5.51
C THR A 167 0.26 -1.38 5.75
N ASN A 168 0.51 -2.61 5.28
CA ASN A 168 -0.38 -3.76 5.55
C ASN A 168 -0.47 -4.09 7.05
N LEU A 169 0.63 -3.98 7.80
CA LEU A 169 0.65 -4.31 9.23
C LEU A 169 0.18 -3.18 10.14
N THR A 170 0.29 -1.94 9.69
CA THR A 170 -0.14 -0.75 10.45
C THR A 170 -1.53 -0.24 10.06
N GLY A 171 -2.09 -0.71 8.93
CA GLY A 171 -3.44 -0.38 8.49
C GLY A 171 -3.55 0.91 7.68
N HIS A 172 -2.44 1.46 7.16
CA HIS A 172 -2.48 2.68 6.34
C HIS A 172 -3.07 2.39 4.96
N PRO A 173 -4.07 3.17 4.51
CA PRO A 173 -4.65 3.02 3.18
C PRO A 173 -3.63 3.34 2.10
N THR A 174 -3.63 2.54 1.04
CA THR A 174 -2.71 2.73 -0.08
C THR A 174 -3.47 2.63 -1.39
N VAL A 175 -3.34 3.66 -2.22
CA VAL A 175 -3.87 3.70 -3.59
C VAL A 175 -2.73 3.50 -4.56
N VAL A 176 -2.83 2.48 -5.40
CA VAL A 176 -1.82 2.15 -6.41
C VAL A 176 -2.39 2.46 -7.79
N VAL A 177 -1.69 3.28 -8.55
CA VAL A 177 -2.12 3.68 -9.90
C VAL A 177 -1.02 3.43 -10.94
N PRO A 178 -1.39 3.23 -12.22
CA PRO A 178 -0.40 3.10 -13.29
C PRO A 178 0.50 4.35 -13.37
N ASN A 179 1.80 4.09 -13.57
CA ASN A 179 2.86 5.10 -13.71
C ASN A 179 3.62 4.99 -15.05
N GLY A 180 2.99 4.44 -16.07
CA GLY A 180 3.61 4.24 -17.38
C GLY A 180 3.89 2.77 -17.66
N PHE A 181 4.82 2.55 -18.61
CA PHE A 181 5.20 1.22 -19.08
C PHE A 181 6.71 1.15 -19.26
N THR A 182 7.28 0.00 -18.98
CA THR A 182 8.67 -0.33 -19.32
C THR A 182 8.85 -0.37 -20.85
N GLU A 183 10.09 -0.40 -21.34
CA GLU A 183 10.39 -0.63 -22.76
C GLU A 183 9.78 -1.93 -23.29
N ALA A 184 9.66 -2.96 -22.46
CA ALA A 184 9.02 -4.23 -22.78
C ALA A 184 7.48 -4.16 -22.80
N GLY A 185 6.86 -3.01 -22.48
CA GLY A 185 5.42 -2.83 -22.41
C GLY A 185 4.77 -3.33 -21.11
N THR A 186 5.56 -3.69 -20.11
CA THR A 186 5.03 -4.07 -18.77
C THR A 186 4.58 -2.82 -18.01
N PRO A 187 3.38 -2.81 -17.41
CA PRO A 187 2.93 -1.66 -16.64
C PRO A 187 3.76 -1.45 -15.36
N VAL A 188 4.05 -0.18 -15.07
CA VAL A 188 4.69 0.28 -13.84
C VAL A 188 3.65 0.98 -12.98
N SER A 189 3.83 1.00 -11.68
CA SER A 189 2.91 1.63 -10.73
C SER A 189 3.60 2.52 -9.72
N ILE A 190 2.84 3.49 -9.21
CA ILE A 190 3.20 4.36 -8.10
C ILE A 190 2.17 4.22 -6.99
N SER A 191 2.57 4.40 -5.75
CA SER A 191 1.71 4.25 -4.58
C SER A 191 1.53 5.56 -3.82
N PHE A 192 0.29 5.86 -3.44
CA PHE A 192 -0.09 6.98 -2.58
C PHE A 192 -0.61 6.42 -1.26
N VAL A 193 0.05 6.73 -0.17
CA VAL A 193 -0.25 6.20 1.16
C VAL A 193 -0.84 7.31 2.02
N GLY A 194 -2.06 7.10 2.51
CA GLY A 194 -2.77 8.02 3.39
C GLY A 194 -2.48 7.78 4.87
N LYS A 195 -2.83 8.74 5.72
CA LYS A 195 -2.96 8.52 7.17
C LYS A 195 -3.97 7.41 7.45
N LEU A 196 -3.95 6.86 8.66
CA LEU A 196 -5.05 5.98 9.10
C LEU A 196 -6.38 6.72 8.94
N TRP A 197 -7.34 6.08 8.25
CA TRP A 197 -8.64 6.65 7.88
C TRP A 197 -8.57 7.84 6.89
N GLY A 198 -7.44 7.99 6.21
CA GLY A 198 -7.20 9.03 5.20
C GLY A 198 -7.39 8.53 3.77
N GLU A 199 -8.34 7.62 3.54
CA GLU A 199 -8.65 7.07 2.22
C GLU A 199 -9.07 8.16 1.24
N ALA A 200 -9.85 9.13 1.70
CA ALA A 200 -10.35 10.21 0.87
C ALA A 200 -9.21 11.09 0.30
N GLU A 201 -8.23 11.44 1.15
CA GLU A 201 -7.06 12.22 0.76
C GLU A 201 -6.15 11.43 -0.20
N ALA A 202 -5.89 10.16 0.11
CA ALA A 202 -5.07 9.29 -0.75
C ALA A 202 -5.71 9.11 -2.13
N LEU A 203 -7.02 8.90 -2.19
CA LEU A 203 -7.78 8.79 -3.44
C LEU A 203 -7.80 10.12 -4.21
N ALA A 204 -7.94 11.27 -3.54
CA ALA A 204 -7.94 12.57 -4.21
C ALA A 204 -6.60 12.87 -4.88
N VAL A 205 -5.46 12.64 -4.20
CA VAL A 205 -4.13 12.82 -4.80
C VAL A 205 -3.89 11.85 -5.95
N ALA A 206 -4.25 10.56 -5.74
CA ALA A 206 -4.12 9.53 -6.78
C ALA A 206 -4.97 9.85 -8.02
N LYS A 207 -6.19 10.39 -7.83
CA LYS A 207 -7.06 10.81 -8.93
C LYS A 207 -6.47 11.98 -9.71
N ALA A 208 -6.01 13.01 -9.02
CA ALA A 208 -5.39 14.15 -9.67
C ALA A 208 -4.17 13.73 -10.52
N TYR A 209 -3.35 12.82 -10.01
CA TYR A 209 -2.24 12.22 -10.76
C TYR A 209 -2.73 11.40 -11.96
N GLN A 210 -3.73 10.54 -11.75
CA GLN A 210 -4.36 9.73 -12.81
C GLN A 210 -4.85 10.60 -13.97
N ASP A 211 -5.56 11.67 -13.67
CA ASP A 211 -6.17 12.55 -14.67
C ASP A 211 -5.09 13.33 -15.46
N ALA A 212 -4.03 13.76 -14.78
CA ALA A 212 -2.92 14.46 -15.42
C ALA A 212 -2.11 13.57 -16.36
N THR A 213 -2.03 12.25 -16.10
CA THR A 213 -1.18 11.33 -16.86
C THR A 213 -1.94 10.46 -17.85
N GLY A 214 -3.20 10.11 -17.56
CA GLY A 214 -4.04 9.28 -18.41
C GLY A 214 -3.56 7.84 -18.60
N PHE A 215 -2.59 7.34 -17.82
CA PHE A 215 -2.03 5.99 -17.97
C PHE A 215 -3.07 4.89 -17.78
N HIS A 216 -4.08 5.11 -16.94
CA HIS A 216 -5.16 4.16 -16.66
C HIS A 216 -6.02 3.83 -17.89
N THR A 217 -6.06 4.69 -18.91
CA THR A 217 -6.82 4.47 -20.15
C THR A 217 -6.05 3.67 -21.18
N ARG A 218 -4.74 3.55 -21.03
CA ARG A 218 -3.89 2.83 -21.99
C ARG A 218 -4.07 1.32 -21.89
N ILE A 219 -4.13 0.69 -23.04
CA ILE A 219 -4.20 -0.78 -23.16
C ILE A 219 -2.83 -1.27 -23.57
N PRO A 220 -2.26 -2.29 -22.87
CA PRO A 220 -0.98 -2.86 -23.27
C PRO A 220 -1.00 -3.39 -24.70
N PRO A 221 0.12 -3.28 -25.45
CA PRO A 221 0.22 -3.87 -26.77
C PRO A 221 -0.14 -5.37 -26.75
N GLY A 222 -0.97 -5.81 -27.69
CA GLY A 222 -1.43 -7.20 -27.78
C GLY A 222 -2.74 -7.51 -27.05
N PHE A 223 -3.34 -6.52 -26.36
CA PHE A 223 -4.65 -6.65 -25.68
C PHE A 223 -5.67 -5.61 -26.18
N ALA A 224 -5.35 -4.88 -27.23
CA ALA A 224 -6.22 -3.90 -27.87
C ALA A 224 -7.08 -4.55 -28.97
#